data_090d0422ef9bd33d505127097b6b6754
#
_entry.id   090d0422ef9bd33d505127097b6b6754
#
_cell.length_a   1.000
_cell.length_b   1.000
_cell.length_c   1.000
_cell.angle_alpha   90.00
_cell.angle_beta   90.00
_cell.angle_gamma   90.00
#
_symmetry.space_group_name_H-M   'P 1'
#
loop_
_entity.id
_entity.type
_entity.pdbx_description
1 polymer ?
#
loop_
_entity_poly.entity_id
_entity_poly.type
_entity_poly.pdbx_seq_one_letter_code
_entity_poly.pdbx_strand_id
1 'polypeptide(L)'
;ADDSEGELIARIRAVVGPRVPIVASLDLHANVTERMLQLSDGLVAYRTYPHIDMADTGERAAALLREHLRAGGKRPMQARRLPFLIPLNAQSTWMAPAKDLYDEMIALEAQTGCMLSFCMGFPASDFDECGPVVWGHGPQADAAVQRLYERVADPGQWRPDVLPAREAVAQALATAEVSTAPVVMADTQDNPGAGGDSNTTGMLHALLQQGAGKRWPSQVALGLL
;
A
#
# COMPACT_ATOMS: atom_id res chain seq x y z
N ALA A 1 -17.18 2.09 11.56
CA ALA A 1 -16.54 1.00 12.32
C ALA A 1 -15.06 1.05 11.98
N ASP A 2 -14.18 0.94 12.98
CA ASP A 2 -12.73 1.09 12.81
C ASP A 2 -12.12 -0.14 12.11
N ASP A 3 -12.80 -1.29 12.16
CA ASP A 3 -12.37 -2.56 11.55
C ASP A 3 -13.57 -3.28 10.91
N SER A 4 -13.98 -2.82 9.74
CA SER A 4 -15.09 -3.41 8.99
C SER A 4 -14.75 -4.80 8.43
N GLU A 5 -13.52 -5.01 7.99
CA GLU A 5 -13.04 -6.26 7.45
C GLU A 5 -12.95 -7.33 8.54
N GLY A 6 -12.39 -7.02 9.71
CA GLY A 6 -12.35 -7.93 10.83
C GLY A 6 -13.74 -8.27 11.37
N GLU A 7 -14.69 -7.32 11.36
CA GLU A 7 -16.09 -7.58 11.70
C GLU A 7 -16.74 -8.53 10.69
N LEU A 8 -16.51 -8.33 9.40
CA LEU A 8 -17.01 -9.23 8.35
C LEU A 8 -16.46 -10.66 8.53
N ILE A 9 -15.16 -10.80 8.74
CA ILE A 9 -14.51 -12.10 8.99
C ILE A 9 -15.11 -12.74 10.25
N ALA A 10 -15.35 -11.98 11.32
CA ALA A 10 -15.96 -12.49 12.56
C ALA A 10 -17.35 -13.04 12.32
N ARG A 11 -18.19 -12.33 11.56
CA ARG A 11 -19.54 -12.79 11.21
C ARG A 11 -19.50 -14.04 10.35
N ILE A 12 -18.63 -14.11 9.37
CA ILE A 12 -18.45 -15.31 8.54
C ILE A 12 -18.00 -16.46 9.44
N ARG A 13 -17.03 -16.25 10.31
CA ARG A 13 -16.52 -17.26 11.26
C ARG A 13 -17.61 -17.80 12.17
N ALA A 14 -18.50 -16.94 12.65
CA ALA A 14 -19.64 -17.34 13.47
C ALA A 14 -20.62 -18.26 12.72
N VAL A 15 -20.79 -18.06 11.42
CA VAL A 15 -21.67 -18.88 10.58
C VAL A 15 -21.02 -20.22 10.20
N VAL A 16 -19.77 -20.18 9.72
CA VAL A 16 -19.10 -21.39 9.16
C VAL A 16 -18.44 -22.26 10.23
N GLY A 17 -18.26 -21.72 11.45
CA GLY A 17 -17.64 -22.41 12.57
C GLY A 17 -16.10 -22.51 12.46
N PRO A 18 -15.44 -23.13 13.45
CA PRO A 18 -13.98 -23.10 13.57
C PRO A 18 -13.22 -24.01 12.60
N ARG A 19 -13.90 -24.92 11.93
CA ARG A 19 -13.27 -25.92 11.06
C ARG A 19 -13.19 -25.55 9.59
N VAL A 20 -14.03 -24.64 9.13
CA VAL A 20 -14.01 -24.20 7.73
C VAL A 20 -12.94 -23.13 7.57
N PRO A 21 -11.94 -23.31 6.71
CA PRO A 21 -10.89 -22.32 6.53
C PRO A 21 -11.44 -21.05 5.83
N ILE A 22 -11.06 -19.90 6.34
CA ILE A 22 -11.33 -18.58 5.76
C ILE A 22 -10.01 -18.01 5.26
N VAL A 23 -9.91 -17.81 3.95
CA VAL A 23 -8.78 -17.12 3.31
C VAL A 23 -9.31 -15.91 2.57
N ALA A 24 -8.66 -14.77 2.74
CA ALA A 24 -9.04 -13.52 2.09
C ALA A 24 -7.85 -12.92 1.31
N SER A 25 -8.17 -12.30 0.16
CA SER A 25 -7.26 -11.41 -0.54
C SER A 25 -7.47 -9.98 -0.06
N LEU A 26 -6.39 -9.21 0.03
CA LEU A 26 -6.37 -7.83 0.52
C LEU A 26 -5.68 -6.92 -0.48
N ASP A 27 -6.11 -5.68 -0.52
CA ASP A 27 -5.34 -4.58 -1.06
C ASP A 27 -4.07 -4.35 -0.21
N LEU A 28 -2.95 -3.97 -0.82
CA LEU A 28 -1.72 -3.67 -0.09
C LEU A 28 -1.79 -2.42 0.79
N HIS A 29 -2.83 -1.60 0.63
CA HIS A 29 -3.14 -0.49 1.52
C HIS A 29 -3.99 -0.92 2.73
N ALA A 30 -4.36 -2.18 2.87
CA ALA A 30 -5.16 -2.64 4.01
C ALA A 30 -4.44 -2.36 5.33
N ASN A 31 -5.18 -1.85 6.30
CA ASN A 31 -4.78 -1.80 7.70
C ASN A 31 -5.15 -3.13 8.35
N VAL A 32 -4.20 -4.05 8.38
CA VAL A 32 -4.43 -5.43 8.85
C VAL A 32 -4.51 -5.44 10.38
N THR A 33 -5.70 -5.69 10.92
CA THR A 33 -5.94 -5.71 12.36
C THR A 33 -5.59 -7.05 12.99
N GLU A 34 -5.38 -7.06 14.30
CA GLU A 34 -5.19 -8.29 15.07
C GLU A 34 -6.40 -9.23 14.93
N ARG A 35 -7.61 -8.65 14.87
CA ARG A 35 -8.85 -9.39 14.67
C ARG A 35 -8.88 -10.12 13.32
N MET A 36 -8.43 -9.46 12.25
CA MET A 36 -8.29 -10.11 10.93
C MET A 36 -7.31 -11.27 10.98
N LEU A 37 -6.15 -11.09 11.62
CA LEU A 37 -5.12 -12.12 11.77
C LEU A 37 -5.60 -13.33 12.60
N GLN A 38 -6.34 -13.09 13.67
CA GLN A 38 -6.82 -14.15 14.56
C GLN A 38 -7.97 -14.97 13.96
N LEU A 39 -8.90 -14.31 13.27
CA LEU A 39 -10.15 -14.93 12.81
C LEU A 39 -10.08 -15.52 11.41
N SER A 40 -9.11 -15.11 10.58
CA SER A 40 -8.82 -15.75 9.30
C SER A 40 -7.84 -16.92 9.47
N ASP A 41 -7.82 -17.80 8.49
CA ASP A 41 -6.83 -18.86 8.37
C ASP A 41 -5.72 -18.47 7.40
N GLY A 42 -5.97 -17.51 6.53
CA GLY A 42 -4.99 -16.95 5.61
C GLY A 42 -5.39 -15.59 5.07
N LEU A 43 -4.40 -14.72 4.94
CA LEU A 43 -4.51 -13.42 4.30
C LEU A 43 -3.42 -13.31 3.24
N VAL A 44 -3.76 -12.81 2.05
CA VAL A 44 -2.84 -12.63 0.92
C VAL A 44 -3.05 -11.25 0.33
N ALA A 45 -2.01 -10.42 0.29
CA ALA A 45 -2.12 -9.04 -0.19
C ALA A 45 -1.63 -8.87 -1.63
N TYR A 46 -2.12 -7.82 -2.32
CA TYR A 46 -1.54 -7.32 -3.55
C TYR A 46 -0.05 -7.04 -3.39
N ARG A 47 0.68 -7.07 -4.51
CA ARG A 47 2.11 -6.78 -4.58
C ARG A 47 2.43 -5.57 -5.44
N THR A 48 1.41 -4.98 -6.04
CA THR A 48 1.58 -3.87 -6.97
C THR A 48 0.68 -2.68 -6.63
N TYR A 49 1.26 -1.51 -6.71
CA TYR A 49 0.58 -0.23 -6.72
C TYR A 49 1.23 0.64 -7.81
N PRO A 50 0.49 0.93 -8.90
CA PRO A 50 -0.92 0.62 -9.22
C PRO A 50 -1.26 -0.89 -9.24
N HIS A 51 -2.52 -1.23 -8.90
CA HIS A 51 -3.00 -2.60 -8.73
C HIS A 51 -3.19 -3.31 -10.07
N ILE A 52 -2.20 -4.07 -10.50
CA ILE A 52 -2.22 -4.86 -11.75
C ILE A 52 -2.18 -6.37 -11.50
N ASP A 53 -2.00 -6.82 -10.25
CA ASP A 53 -1.86 -8.22 -9.85
C ASP A 53 -3.07 -8.77 -9.08
N MET A 54 -4.25 -8.20 -9.26
CA MET A 54 -5.48 -8.62 -8.55
C MET A 54 -5.84 -10.08 -8.81
N ALA A 55 -5.77 -10.52 -10.07
CA ALA A 55 -6.04 -11.92 -10.44
C ALA A 55 -5.00 -12.87 -9.84
N ASP A 56 -3.71 -12.54 -9.94
CA ASP A 56 -2.61 -13.34 -9.39
C ASP A 56 -2.72 -13.44 -7.85
N THR A 57 -3.18 -12.38 -7.19
CA THR A 57 -3.43 -12.40 -5.74
C THR A 57 -4.59 -13.33 -5.39
N GLY A 58 -5.66 -13.33 -6.19
CA GLY A 58 -6.75 -14.29 -6.06
C GLY A 58 -6.28 -15.73 -6.22
N GLU A 59 -5.41 -16.00 -7.19
CA GLU A 59 -4.80 -17.33 -7.41
C GLU A 59 -3.93 -17.77 -6.22
N ARG A 60 -3.12 -16.86 -5.65
CA ARG A 60 -2.32 -17.13 -4.45
C ARG A 60 -3.21 -17.43 -3.24
N ALA A 61 -4.28 -16.67 -3.04
CA ALA A 61 -5.26 -16.91 -1.98
C ALA A 61 -5.94 -18.29 -2.15
N ALA A 62 -6.35 -18.64 -3.37
CA ALA A 62 -6.92 -19.94 -3.67
C ALA A 62 -5.90 -21.07 -3.48
N ALA A 63 -4.63 -20.85 -3.79
CA ALA A 63 -3.56 -21.84 -3.53
C ALA A 63 -3.40 -22.08 -2.02
N LEU A 64 -3.35 -21.02 -1.21
CA LEU A 64 -3.28 -21.12 0.25
C LEU A 64 -4.49 -21.87 0.83
N LEU A 65 -5.70 -21.57 0.35
CA LEU A 65 -6.91 -22.28 0.77
C LEU A 65 -6.83 -23.78 0.45
N ARG A 66 -6.37 -24.14 -0.76
CA ARG A 66 -6.18 -25.56 -1.14
C ARG A 66 -5.18 -26.25 -0.22
N GLU A 67 -4.13 -25.56 0.22
CA GLU A 67 -3.16 -26.11 1.17
C GLU A 67 -3.77 -26.38 2.53
N HIS A 68 -4.57 -25.46 3.07
CA HIS A 68 -5.31 -25.65 4.32
C HIS A 68 -6.25 -26.87 4.24
N LEU A 69 -6.98 -26.98 3.14
CA LEU A 69 -7.90 -28.12 2.91
C LEU A 69 -7.16 -29.45 2.85
N ARG A 70 -5.99 -29.50 2.17
CA ARG A 70 -5.18 -30.73 2.06
C ARG A 70 -4.51 -31.12 3.37
N ALA A 71 -4.07 -30.13 4.14
CA ALA A 71 -3.42 -30.35 5.43
C ALA A 71 -4.42 -30.74 6.53
N GLY A 72 -5.71 -30.53 6.31
CA GLY A 72 -6.75 -30.78 7.32
C GLY A 72 -6.71 -29.83 8.49
N GLY A 73 -6.07 -28.65 8.35
CA GLY A 73 -5.96 -27.68 9.43
C GLY A 73 -5.22 -26.40 9.03
N LYS A 74 -5.19 -25.45 9.96
CA LYS A 74 -4.54 -24.15 9.82
C LYS A 74 -3.02 -24.30 9.72
N ARG A 75 -2.40 -23.64 8.73
CA ARG A 75 -0.94 -23.47 8.69
C ARG A 75 -0.51 -22.37 9.66
N PRO A 76 0.69 -22.47 10.25
CA PRO A 76 1.24 -21.38 11.05
C PRO A 76 1.26 -20.08 10.26
N MET A 77 0.75 -19.02 10.86
CA MET A 77 0.86 -17.65 10.38
C MET A 77 1.59 -16.83 11.43
N GLN A 78 2.55 -16.04 11.01
CA GLN A 78 3.27 -15.09 11.84
C GLN A 78 3.09 -13.71 11.28
N ALA A 79 2.98 -12.72 12.14
CA ALA A 79 2.82 -11.32 11.71
C ALA A 79 3.65 -10.38 12.60
N ARG A 80 4.05 -9.26 12.02
CA ARG A 80 4.74 -8.14 12.71
C ARG A 80 4.18 -6.82 12.22
N ARG A 81 3.75 -5.97 13.14
CA ARG A 81 3.33 -4.59 12.86
C ARG A 81 4.51 -3.65 12.99
N LEU A 82 4.64 -2.69 12.07
CA LEU A 82 5.65 -1.64 12.15
C LEU A 82 5.10 -0.46 12.98
N PRO A 83 5.95 0.20 13.80
CA PRO A 83 5.52 1.25 14.71
C PRO A 83 5.53 2.65 14.09
N PHE A 84 5.21 2.76 12.80
CA PHE A 84 5.13 4.05 12.07
C PHE A 84 4.15 3.94 10.90
N LEU A 85 3.79 5.08 10.32
CA LEU A 85 2.93 5.14 9.14
C LEU A 85 3.78 5.39 7.89
N ILE A 86 3.40 4.76 6.77
CA ILE A 86 4.02 4.99 5.46
C ILE A 86 3.13 5.93 4.66
N PRO A 87 3.63 7.10 4.21
CA PRO A 87 2.86 8.01 3.37
C PRO A 87 2.44 7.35 2.05
N LEU A 88 1.20 7.59 1.59
CA LEU A 88 0.69 7.00 0.36
C LEU A 88 1.57 7.26 -0.88
N ASN A 89 2.14 8.45 -0.97
CA ASN A 89 3.04 8.83 -2.06
C ASN A 89 4.42 8.16 -2.02
N ALA A 90 4.73 7.40 -0.97
CA ALA A 90 5.92 6.53 -0.88
C ALA A 90 5.61 5.05 -1.18
N GLN A 91 4.34 4.71 -1.47
CA GLN A 91 3.89 3.32 -1.57
C GLN A 91 3.89 2.74 -2.99
N SER A 92 4.26 3.52 -4.01
CA SER A 92 4.31 3.03 -5.39
C SER A 92 5.35 1.91 -5.54
N THR A 93 4.89 0.74 -5.98
CA THR A 93 5.76 -0.42 -6.21
C THR A 93 6.53 -0.36 -7.54
N TRP A 94 6.44 0.76 -8.25
CA TRP A 94 7.29 1.06 -9.41
C TRP A 94 8.52 1.88 -9.04
N MET A 95 8.61 2.30 -7.80
CA MET A 95 9.68 3.16 -7.29
C MET A 95 10.27 2.59 -5.99
N ALA A 96 11.55 2.84 -5.76
CA ALA A 96 12.16 2.57 -4.46
C ALA A 96 11.53 3.49 -3.39
N PRO A 97 11.42 3.05 -2.15
CA PRO A 97 11.90 1.76 -1.62
C PRO A 97 10.92 0.61 -1.84
N ALA A 98 9.62 0.88 -2.11
CA ALA A 98 8.60 -0.14 -2.18
C ALA A 98 8.93 -1.22 -3.23
N LYS A 99 9.34 -0.83 -4.44
CA LYS A 99 9.73 -1.77 -5.48
C LYS A 99 10.75 -2.79 -4.99
N ASP A 100 11.84 -2.32 -4.43
CA ASP A 100 12.96 -3.19 -4.02
C ASP A 100 12.56 -4.13 -2.88
N LEU A 101 11.72 -3.64 -1.95
CA LEU A 101 11.23 -4.42 -0.83
C LEU A 101 10.24 -5.52 -1.25
N TYR A 102 9.39 -5.25 -2.24
CA TYR A 102 8.51 -6.29 -2.79
C TYR A 102 9.29 -7.31 -3.63
N ASP A 103 10.30 -6.88 -4.38
CA ASP A 103 11.20 -7.80 -5.10
C ASP A 103 11.96 -8.71 -4.12
N GLU A 104 12.48 -8.15 -3.01
CA GLU A 104 13.13 -8.92 -1.94
C GLU A 104 12.15 -9.88 -1.25
N MET A 105 10.90 -9.48 -0.99
CA MET A 105 9.88 -10.33 -0.42
C MET A 105 9.61 -11.55 -1.31
N ILE A 106 9.48 -11.34 -2.62
CA ILE A 106 9.26 -12.42 -3.60
C ILE A 106 10.47 -13.37 -3.63
N ALA A 107 11.69 -12.83 -3.61
CA ALA A 107 12.90 -13.63 -3.55
C ALA A 107 12.99 -14.45 -2.24
N LEU A 108 12.57 -13.88 -1.13
CA LEU A 108 12.54 -14.56 0.17
C LEU A 108 11.52 -15.70 0.20
N GLU A 109 10.35 -15.54 -0.44
CA GLU A 109 9.39 -16.64 -0.63
C GLU A 109 10.01 -17.83 -1.37
N ALA A 110 10.71 -17.55 -2.48
CA ALA A 110 11.38 -18.60 -3.26
C ALA A 110 12.45 -19.34 -2.45
N GLN A 111 13.13 -18.66 -1.53
CA GLN A 111 14.16 -19.25 -0.67
C GLN A 111 13.59 -20.08 0.48
N THR A 112 12.44 -19.68 1.04
CA THR A 112 11.91 -20.24 2.28
C THR A 112 10.73 -21.18 2.07
N GLY A 113 10.10 -21.13 0.90
CA GLY A 113 8.83 -21.83 0.64
C GLY A 113 7.65 -21.30 1.45
N CYS A 114 7.82 -20.13 2.09
CA CYS A 114 6.73 -19.42 2.75
C CYS A 114 5.94 -18.60 1.74
N MET A 115 4.68 -18.30 2.05
CA MET A 115 3.91 -17.27 1.38
C MET A 115 3.95 -16.00 2.25
N LEU A 116 4.50 -14.91 1.74
CA LEU A 116 4.67 -13.66 2.45
C LEU A 116 3.73 -12.60 1.91
N SER A 117 3.37 -11.68 2.78
CA SER A 117 2.61 -10.49 2.41
C SER A 117 3.09 -9.28 3.20
N PHE A 118 3.01 -8.13 2.59
CA PHE A 118 3.28 -6.84 3.18
C PHE A 118 2.16 -5.88 2.79
N CYS A 119 1.41 -5.37 3.76
CA CYS A 119 0.53 -4.24 3.59
C CYS A 119 1.21 -3.00 4.14
N MET A 120 1.28 -1.96 3.33
CA MET A 120 1.84 -0.67 3.74
C MET A 120 0.87 0.16 4.57
N GLY A 121 -0.41 -0.22 4.56
CA GLY A 121 -1.48 0.43 5.30
C GLY A 121 -2.00 1.68 4.61
N PHE A 122 -3.10 2.19 5.15
CA PHE A 122 -3.75 3.42 4.70
C PHE A 122 -3.75 4.44 5.85
N PRO A 123 -2.76 5.34 5.91
CA PRO A 123 -2.54 6.21 7.07
C PRO A 123 -3.69 7.18 7.34
N ALA A 124 -4.48 7.54 6.32
CA ALA A 124 -5.63 8.45 6.47
C ALA A 124 -6.82 7.83 7.22
N SER A 125 -6.81 6.53 7.52
CA SER A 125 -7.88 5.87 8.28
C SER A 125 -7.91 6.24 9.77
N ASP A 126 -6.79 6.68 10.33
CA ASP A 126 -6.65 7.26 11.68
C ASP A 126 -7.34 6.47 12.80
N PHE A 127 -6.89 5.23 13.03
CA PHE A 127 -7.32 4.39 14.15
C PHE A 127 -6.12 3.62 14.74
N ASP A 128 -6.28 3.03 15.93
CA ASP A 128 -5.17 2.48 16.73
C ASP A 128 -4.31 1.42 16.02
N GLU A 129 -4.91 0.60 15.16
CA GLU A 129 -4.20 -0.43 14.40
C GLU A 129 -3.87 -0.03 12.96
N CYS A 130 -4.00 1.26 12.64
CA CYS A 130 -3.59 1.80 11.35
C CYS A 130 -2.08 1.64 11.14
N GLY A 131 -1.69 1.24 9.94
CA GLY A 131 -0.28 1.19 9.55
C GLY A 131 0.21 -0.14 8.99
N PRO A 132 1.51 -0.22 8.71
CA PRO A 132 2.07 -1.33 7.94
C PRO A 132 2.19 -2.61 8.78
N VAL A 133 1.91 -3.73 8.09
CA VAL A 133 2.04 -5.08 8.66
C VAL A 133 2.71 -6.00 7.65
N VAL A 134 3.66 -6.80 8.12
CA VAL A 134 4.24 -7.92 7.38
C VAL A 134 3.77 -9.23 7.99
N TRP A 135 3.43 -10.22 7.17
CA TRP A 135 3.06 -11.55 7.67
C TRP A 135 3.40 -12.63 6.67
N GLY A 136 3.38 -13.87 7.15
CA GLY A 136 3.66 -15.01 6.29
C GLY A 136 3.07 -16.31 6.81
N HIS A 137 2.91 -17.23 5.88
CA HIS A 137 2.41 -18.58 6.10
C HIS A 137 3.47 -19.61 5.71
N GLY A 138 3.61 -20.67 6.48
CA GLY A 138 4.50 -21.77 6.17
C GLY A 138 5.44 -22.17 7.31
N PRO A 139 6.25 -23.23 7.10
CA PRO A 139 7.07 -23.81 8.18
C PRO A 139 8.16 -22.87 8.72
N GLN A 140 8.66 -21.96 7.91
CA GLN A 140 9.70 -20.98 8.27
C GLN A 140 9.16 -19.56 8.41
N ALA A 141 7.83 -19.41 8.60
CA ALA A 141 7.16 -18.12 8.58
C ALA A 141 7.73 -17.12 9.59
N ASP A 142 8.09 -17.56 10.81
CA ASP A 142 8.64 -16.65 11.82
C ASP A 142 9.97 -16.02 11.39
N ALA A 143 10.91 -16.83 10.91
CA ALA A 143 12.21 -16.33 10.44
C ALA A 143 12.08 -15.47 9.17
N ALA A 144 11.22 -15.88 8.23
CA ALA A 144 10.99 -15.13 7.00
C ALA A 144 10.32 -13.77 7.27
N VAL A 145 9.30 -13.73 8.13
CA VAL A 145 8.62 -12.50 8.54
C VAL A 145 9.56 -11.58 9.32
N GLN A 146 10.38 -12.14 10.22
CA GLN A 146 11.38 -11.35 10.96
C GLN A 146 12.37 -10.69 9.99
N ARG A 147 12.89 -11.43 9.01
CA ARG A 147 13.81 -10.90 8.00
C ARG A 147 13.15 -9.80 7.15
N LEU A 148 11.91 -10.00 6.71
CA LEU A 148 11.17 -8.99 5.96
C LEU A 148 10.90 -7.76 6.84
N TYR A 149 10.49 -7.96 8.10
CA TYR A 149 10.28 -6.87 9.05
C TYR A 149 11.53 -5.99 9.19
N GLU A 150 12.71 -6.57 9.39
CA GLU A 150 13.97 -5.84 9.51
C GLU A 150 14.28 -4.99 8.27
N ARG A 151 13.92 -5.48 7.08
CA ARG A 151 14.12 -4.75 5.83
C ARG A 151 13.19 -3.55 5.67
N VAL A 152 11.95 -3.65 6.16
CA VAL A 152 10.95 -2.56 6.03
C VAL A 152 10.95 -1.60 7.22
N ALA A 153 11.61 -1.94 8.34
CA ALA A 153 11.50 -1.25 9.63
C ALA A 153 12.22 0.10 9.71
N ASP A 154 13.05 0.48 8.73
CA ASP A 154 13.67 1.80 8.72
C ASP A 154 12.67 2.87 8.25
N PRO A 155 12.16 3.76 9.12
CA PRO A 155 11.22 4.80 8.71
C PRO A 155 11.86 5.84 7.79
N GLY A 156 13.19 5.95 7.79
CA GLY A 156 13.91 6.92 6.98
C GLY A 156 13.79 6.66 5.49
N GLN A 157 13.70 5.39 5.09
CA GLN A 157 13.58 5.00 3.68
C GLN A 157 12.23 5.39 3.04
N TRP A 158 11.19 5.60 3.86
CA TRP A 158 9.83 5.90 3.41
C TRP A 158 9.52 7.40 3.29
N ARG A 159 10.52 8.24 3.30
CA ARG A 159 10.36 9.69 3.15
C ARG A 159 10.34 10.07 1.67
N PRO A 160 9.18 10.44 1.10
CA PRO A 160 9.13 10.92 -0.28
C PRO A 160 9.78 12.30 -0.36
N ASP A 161 10.46 12.55 -1.46
CA ASP A 161 10.97 13.88 -1.81
C ASP A 161 9.81 14.69 -2.46
N VAL A 162 9.02 15.35 -1.64
CA VAL A 162 7.86 16.15 -2.04
C VAL A 162 8.15 17.62 -1.82
N LEU A 163 8.09 18.40 -2.87
CA LEU A 163 8.30 19.83 -2.82
C LEU A 163 7.05 20.59 -2.36
N PRO A 164 7.17 21.66 -1.59
CA PRO A 164 6.07 22.61 -1.40
C PRO A 164 5.56 23.15 -2.74
N ALA A 165 4.26 23.41 -2.87
CA ALA A 165 3.62 23.79 -4.13
C ALA A 165 4.34 24.95 -4.85
N ARG A 166 4.80 25.98 -4.09
CA ARG A 166 5.53 27.12 -4.65
C ARG A 166 6.87 26.71 -5.29
N GLU A 167 7.60 25.82 -4.64
CA GLU A 167 8.90 25.32 -5.13
C GLU A 167 8.71 24.40 -6.31
N ALA A 168 7.72 23.49 -6.24
CA ALA A 168 7.36 22.60 -7.33
C ALA A 168 6.99 23.37 -8.60
N VAL A 169 6.17 24.43 -8.48
CA VAL A 169 5.80 25.29 -9.61
C VAL A 169 7.01 26.04 -10.14
N ALA A 170 7.90 26.58 -9.30
CA ALA A 170 9.11 27.25 -9.76
C ALA A 170 10.00 26.30 -10.58
N GLN A 171 10.20 25.09 -10.11
CA GLN A 171 10.96 24.06 -10.82
C GLN A 171 10.29 23.64 -12.11
N ALA A 172 8.97 23.44 -12.10
CA ALA A 172 8.21 23.09 -13.30
C ALA A 172 8.31 24.15 -14.38
N LEU A 173 8.20 25.44 -14.02
CA LEU A 173 8.35 26.56 -14.95
C LEU A 173 9.76 26.61 -15.54
N ALA A 174 10.80 26.42 -14.74
CA ALA A 174 12.17 26.37 -15.23
C ALA A 174 12.41 25.17 -16.16
N THR A 175 11.85 24.01 -15.83
CA THR A 175 11.93 22.81 -16.68
C THR A 175 11.20 23.02 -18.02
N ALA A 176 10.02 23.65 -17.97
CA ALA A 176 9.22 23.92 -19.18
C ALA A 176 9.90 24.87 -20.19
N GLU A 177 10.85 25.70 -19.76
CA GLU A 177 11.64 26.57 -20.67
C GLU A 177 12.51 25.81 -21.65
N VAL A 178 12.98 24.62 -21.24
CA VAL A 178 13.95 23.83 -22.00
C VAL A 178 13.36 22.48 -22.47
N SER A 179 12.20 22.09 -21.95
CA SER A 179 11.53 20.82 -22.27
C SER A 179 10.66 20.94 -23.51
N THR A 180 10.68 19.91 -24.34
CA THR A 180 9.74 19.74 -25.46
C THR A 180 8.50 18.94 -25.08
N ALA A 181 8.46 18.39 -23.85
CA ALA A 181 7.36 17.62 -23.30
C ALA A 181 6.68 18.40 -22.17
N PRO A 182 5.41 18.14 -21.88
CA PRO A 182 4.72 18.73 -20.75
C PRO A 182 5.37 18.31 -19.43
N VAL A 183 5.35 19.21 -18.45
CA VAL A 183 5.73 18.92 -17.06
C VAL A 183 4.48 18.54 -16.31
N VAL A 184 4.48 17.34 -15.70
CA VAL A 184 3.38 16.84 -14.87
C VAL A 184 3.71 17.09 -13.41
N MET A 185 2.83 17.77 -12.71
CA MET A 185 2.88 17.96 -11.26
C MET A 185 1.68 17.25 -10.63
N ALA A 186 1.93 16.39 -9.65
CA ALA A 186 0.89 15.72 -8.89
C ALA A 186 0.69 16.43 -7.54
N ASP A 187 -0.51 16.91 -7.26
CA ASP A 187 -0.89 17.36 -5.92
C ASP A 187 -1.19 16.12 -5.07
N THR A 188 -0.34 15.88 -4.07
CA THR A 188 -0.44 14.69 -3.21
C THR A 188 -1.22 14.95 -1.92
N GLN A 189 -1.71 16.16 -1.69
CA GLN A 189 -2.33 16.55 -0.44
C GLN A 189 -3.84 16.30 -0.43
N ASP A 190 -4.53 16.65 -1.51
CA ASP A 190 -5.99 16.53 -1.61
C ASP A 190 -6.37 15.50 -2.69
N ASN A 191 -6.17 14.23 -2.35
CA ASN A 191 -6.37 13.11 -3.26
C ASN A 191 -7.73 12.43 -2.99
N PRO A 192 -8.69 12.48 -3.95
CA PRO A 192 -9.99 11.84 -3.75
C PRO A 192 -9.90 10.31 -3.63
N GLY A 193 -8.91 9.67 -4.25
CA GLY A 193 -8.63 8.25 -4.05
C GLY A 193 -8.19 7.89 -2.63
N ALA A 194 -7.70 8.87 -1.88
CA ALA A 194 -7.34 8.75 -0.46
C ALA A 194 -8.40 9.36 0.48
N GLY A 195 -9.60 9.65 -0.02
CA GLY A 195 -10.70 10.21 0.77
C GLY A 195 -10.69 11.74 0.91
N GLY A 196 -9.83 12.45 0.19
CA GLY A 196 -9.86 13.92 0.10
C GLY A 196 -11.03 14.41 -0.74
N ASP A 197 -11.45 15.66 -0.51
CA ASP A 197 -12.59 16.27 -1.23
C ASP A 197 -12.22 16.75 -2.64
N SER A 198 -10.95 16.83 -2.97
CA SER A 198 -10.41 17.36 -4.24
C SER A 198 -10.82 18.84 -4.49
N ASN A 199 -10.93 19.62 -3.44
CA ASN A 199 -11.43 21.00 -3.47
C ASN A 199 -10.41 22.05 -3.04
N THR A 200 -9.15 21.66 -2.77
CA THR A 200 -8.09 22.61 -2.44
C THR A 200 -7.54 23.26 -3.70
N THR A 201 -7.18 24.54 -3.59
CA THR A 201 -6.69 25.35 -4.72
C THR A 201 -5.22 25.77 -4.58
N GLY A 202 -4.47 25.07 -3.71
CA GLY A 202 -3.08 25.43 -3.40
C GLY A 202 -2.17 25.45 -4.61
N MET A 203 -2.25 24.45 -5.47
CA MET A 203 -1.46 24.37 -6.71
C MET A 203 -1.86 25.49 -7.70
N LEU A 204 -3.15 25.71 -7.90
CA LEU A 204 -3.64 26.81 -8.75
C LEU A 204 -3.14 28.17 -8.24
N HIS A 205 -3.20 28.38 -6.92
CA HIS A 205 -2.71 29.61 -6.30
C HIS A 205 -1.21 29.83 -6.53
N ALA A 206 -0.40 28.77 -6.40
CA ALA A 206 1.03 28.83 -6.67
C ALA A 206 1.34 29.14 -8.14
N LEU A 207 0.59 28.55 -9.08
CA LEU A 207 0.71 28.86 -10.52
C LEU A 207 0.40 30.32 -10.82
N LEU A 208 -0.70 30.86 -10.27
CA LEU A 208 -1.10 32.25 -10.48
C LEU A 208 -0.10 33.24 -9.89
N GLN A 209 0.40 32.96 -8.67
CA GLN A 209 1.40 33.80 -7.99
C GLN A 209 2.71 33.87 -8.78
N GLN A 210 3.11 32.81 -9.43
CA GLN A 210 4.33 32.76 -10.23
C GLN A 210 4.12 33.18 -11.69
N GLY A 211 2.92 33.61 -12.05
CA GLY A 211 2.62 34.16 -13.34
C GLY A 211 2.68 33.15 -14.49
N ALA A 212 2.43 31.88 -14.22
CA ALA A 212 2.48 30.83 -15.24
C ALA A 212 1.66 31.15 -16.50
N GLY A 213 0.41 31.60 -16.33
CA GLY A 213 -0.47 31.97 -17.47
C GLY A 213 -0.03 33.23 -18.21
N LYS A 214 0.80 34.09 -17.61
CA LYS A 214 1.39 35.27 -18.28
C LYS A 214 2.60 34.88 -19.13
N ARG A 215 3.35 33.87 -18.68
CA ARG A 215 4.59 33.42 -19.34
C ARG A 215 4.27 32.59 -20.59
N TRP A 216 3.23 31.76 -20.54
CA TRP A 216 2.74 30.94 -21.64
C TRP A 216 1.21 31.02 -21.76
N PRO A 217 0.66 32.12 -22.31
CA PRO A 217 -0.79 32.40 -22.25
C PRO A 217 -1.69 31.32 -22.89
N SER A 218 -1.15 30.56 -23.83
CA SER A 218 -1.88 29.51 -24.58
C SER A 218 -1.45 28.08 -24.24
N GLN A 219 -0.53 27.89 -23.29
CA GLN A 219 0.10 26.58 -23.04
C GLN A 219 -0.03 26.10 -21.60
N VAL A 220 -0.51 26.93 -20.67
CA VAL A 220 -0.74 26.50 -19.31
C VAL A 220 -2.05 25.75 -19.24
N ALA A 221 -1.99 24.50 -18.80
CA ALA A 221 -3.16 23.70 -18.52
C ALA A 221 -3.16 23.29 -17.05
N LEU A 222 -4.32 23.32 -16.41
CA LEU A 222 -4.56 22.75 -15.09
C LEU A 222 -5.52 21.58 -15.26
N GLY A 223 -5.12 20.40 -14.84
CA GLY A 223 -6.00 19.25 -14.77
C GLY A 223 -6.84 19.32 -13.50
N LEU A 224 -8.14 19.08 -13.63
CA LEU A 224 -9.03 18.76 -12.51
C LEU A 224 -9.47 17.32 -12.71
N LEU A 225 -9.41 16.54 -11.64
CA LEU A 225 -9.96 15.17 -11.61
C LEU A 225 -11.34 15.19 -10.97
#